data_64fbd440fec6e4f3e83732c7bee86aea
#
_entry.id   64fbd440fec6e4f3e83732c7bee86aea
#
_cell.length_a   1.000
_cell.length_b   1.000
_cell.length_c   1.000
_cell.angle_alpha   90.00
_cell.angle_beta   90.00
_cell.angle_gamma   90.00
#
_symmetry.space_group_name_H-M   'P 1'
#
loop_
_entity.id
_entity.type
_entity.pdbx_description
1 polymer ?
#
loop_
_entity_poly.entity_id
_entity_poly.type
_entity_poly.pdbx_seq_one_letter_code
_entity_poly.pdbx_strand_id
1 'polypeptide(L)'
;MAKFYLNGDIVDNGQNWGDGYVSPKMLKEFIDGLQDGEEIEVEITSFGGSCTAGNAMVSMLRSASSNGHRTRAHVVSIAASMASVVACACDELVIDSNAFLMVHLPWCTVEGNYQTMRKEADTLELFTKSLVSVYKTKFNLGDEEILSMLQSETWILGSDANTYGLNCSINQVEGELKIAALLDDAKCK
;
A
#
# COMPACT_ATOMS: atom_id res chain seq x y z
N MET A 1 13.13 -13.58 9.09
CA MET A 1 12.14 -12.70 8.41
C MET A 1 11.56 -13.48 7.23
N ALA A 2 10.29 -13.79 7.30
CA ALA A 2 9.57 -14.46 6.22
C ALA A 2 9.01 -13.44 5.23
N LYS A 3 8.97 -13.78 3.93
CA LYS A 3 8.46 -12.90 2.89
C LYS A 3 7.08 -13.32 2.41
N PHE A 4 6.18 -12.36 2.40
CA PHE A 4 4.89 -12.45 1.72
C PHE A 4 4.91 -11.54 0.49
N TYR A 5 4.53 -12.08 -0.68
CA TYR A 5 4.50 -11.32 -1.93
C TYR A 5 3.10 -10.82 -2.21
N LEU A 6 2.89 -9.50 -2.12
CA LEU A 6 1.67 -8.83 -2.53
C LEU A 6 1.84 -8.36 -3.97
N ASN A 7 1.76 -9.32 -4.91
CA ASN A 7 1.96 -9.09 -6.34
C ASN A 7 0.63 -9.29 -7.09
N GLY A 8 0.19 -8.27 -7.82
CA GLY A 8 -1.07 -8.28 -8.57
C GLY A 8 -2.26 -7.71 -7.80
N ASP A 9 -3.47 -8.05 -8.24
CA ASP A 9 -4.70 -7.45 -7.72
C ASP A 9 -5.11 -8.03 -6.37
N ILE A 10 -5.55 -7.16 -5.45
CA ILE A 10 -6.14 -7.56 -4.18
C ILE A 10 -7.60 -7.95 -4.41
N VAL A 11 -7.95 -9.21 -4.13
CA VAL A 11 -9.29 -9.77 -4.40
C VAL A 11 -9.91 -10.41 -3.16
N ASP A 12 -11.22 -10.50 -3.12
CA ASP A 12 -11.94 -11.20 -2.07
C ASP A 12 -11.74 -12.72 -2.15
N ASN A 13 -11.83 -13.41 -1.00
CA ASN A 13 -11.69 -14.86 -0.95
C ASN A 13 -12.74 -15.57 -1.84
N GLY A 14 -12.30 -16.65 -2.48
CA GLY A 14 -13.17 -17.50 -3.31
C GLY A 14 -13.36 -17.01 -4.75
N GLN A 15 -12.80 -15.88 -5.12
CA GLN A 15 -12.73 -15.44 -6.52
C GLN A 15 -11.50 -16.06 -7.17
N ASN A 16 -11.69 -16.72 -8.32
CA ASN A 16 -10.59 -17.27 -9.12
C ASN A 16 -10.38 -16.37 -10.35
N TRP A 17 -9.37 -15.52 -10.26
CA TRP A 17 -9.02 -14.55 -11.30
C TRP A 17 -7.84 -15.01 -12.17
N GLY A 18 -7.41 -16.28 -12.05
CA GLY A 18 -6.21 -16.78 -12.69
C GLY A 18 -4.94 -16.45 -11.90
N ASP A 19 -3.83 -16.27 -12.61
CA ASP A 19 -2.55 -15.85 -12.01
C ASP A 19 -2.52 -14.32 -11.80
N GLY A 20 -1.80 -13.85 -10.78
CA GLY A 20 -1.58 -12.42 -10.55
C GLY A 20 -2.60 -11.76 -9.60
N TYR A 21 -3.10 -12.49 -8.63
CA TYR A 21 -3.94 -11.94 -7.56
C TYR A 21 -3.47 -12.37 -6.16
N VAL A 22 -3.86 -11.60 -5.15
CA VAL A 22 -3.59 -11.89 -3.73
C VAL A 22 -4.88 -11.70 -2.93
N SER A 23 -5.18 -12.67 -2.05
CA SER A 23 -6.37 -12.64 -1.21
C SER A 23 -6.03 -12.68 0.28
N PRO A 24 -6.95 -12.26 1.17
CA PRO A 24 -6.77 -12.37 2.62
C PRO A 24 -6.50 -13.80 3.07
N LYS A 25 -7.08 -14.80 2.38
CA LYS A 25 -6.83 -16.21 2.68
C LYS A 25 -5.36 -16.58 2.52
N MET A 26 -4.72 -16.12 1.44
CA MET A 26 -3.29 -16.37 1.19
C MET A 26 -2.42 -15.75 2.27
N LEU A 27 -2.71 -14.52 2.68
CA LEU A 27 -2.00 -13.86 3.79
C LEU A 27 -2.22 -14.60 5.11
N LYS A 28 -3.45 -15.05 5.38
CA LYS A 28 -3.75 -15.82 6.59
C LYS A 28 -2.96 -17.14 6.64
N GLU A 29 -2.97 -17.91 5.55
CA GLU A 29 -2.23 -19.18 5.45
C GLU A 29 -0.73 -18.96 5.63
N PHE A 30 -0.18 -17.85 5.11
CA PHE A 30 1.20 -17.46 5.31
C PHE A 30 1.49 -17.17 6.80
N ILE A 31 0.65 -16.34 7.45
CA ILE A 31 0.83 -15.98 8.87
C ILE A 31 0.70 -17.21 9.77
N ASP A 32 -0.27 -18.08 9.50
CA ASP A 32 -0.49 -19.30 10.29
C ASP A 32 0.71 -20.30 10.20
N GLY A 33 1.56 -20.16 9.18
CA GLY A 33 2.78 -20.98 8.98
C GLY A 33 4.05 -20.44 9.62
N LEU A 34 4.00 -19.24 10.24
CA LEU A 34 5.18 -18.61 10.82
C LEU A 34 5.63 -19.26 12.15
N GLN A 35 6.90 -19.15 12.43
CA GLN A 35 7.45 -19.48 13.75
C GLN A 35 7.19 -18.31 14.73
N ASP A 36 7.04 -18.59 16.02
CA ASP A 36 6.83 -17.56 17.03
C ASP A 36 7.90 -16.46 16.97
N GLY A 37 7.46 -15.20 16.87
CA GLY A 37 8.33 -14.03 16.80
C GLY A 37 9.04 -13.85 15.43
N GLU A 38 8.72 -14.65 14.42
CA GLU A 38 9.27 -14.45 13.08
C GLU A 38 8.74 -13.16 12.45
N GLU A 39 9.65 -12.30 11.99
CA GLU A 39 9.30 -11.03 11.33
C GLU A 39 8.73 -11.29 9.93
N ILE A 40 7.79 -10.44 9.52
CA ILE A 40 7.11 -10.48 8.23
C ILE A 40 7.62 -9.33 7.35
N GLU A 41 8.12 -9.65 6.15
CA GLU A 41 8.28 -8.67 5.07
C GLU A 41 7.18 -8.87 4.03
N VAL A 42 6.40 -7.82 3.79
CA VAL A 42 5.42 -7.75 2.69
C VAL A 42 6.09 -7.01 1.53
N GLU A 43 6.53 -7.76 0.51
CA GLU A 43 7.08 -7.19 -0.71
C GLU A 43 5.94 -6.87 -1.69
N ILE A 44 5.86 -5.59 -2.14
CA ILE A 44 4.67 -5.06 -2.80
C ILE A 44 4.96 -4.62 -4.23
N THR A 45 4.18 -5.19 -5.17
CA THR A 45 4.02 -4.74 -6.55
C THR A 45 2.55 -4.90 -6.94
N SER A 46 1.71 -3.91 -6.61
CA SER A 46 0.26 -4.03 -6.77
C SER A 46 -0.41 -2.68 -7.05
N PHE A 47 -1.38 -2.70 -7.95
CA PHE A 47 -2.27 -1.55 -8.20
C PHE A 47 -3.44 -1.46 -7.22
N GLY A 48 -3.54 -2.37 -6.25
CA GLY A 48 -4.61 -2.39 -5.26
C GLY A 48 -5.74 -3.37 -5.62
N GLY A 49 -6.97 -3.00 -5.36
CA GLY A 49 -8.15 -3.84 -5.64
C GLY A 49 -9.24 -3.69 -4.58
N SER A 50 -9.85 -4.80 -4.16
CA SER A 50 -10.98 -4.82 -3.23
C SER A 50 -10.68 -4.14 -1.89
N CYS A 51 -11.48 -3.12 -1.53
CA CYS A 51 -11.38 -2.42 -0.25
C CYS A 51 -11.67 -3.37 0.94
N THR A 52 -12.59 -4.29 0.78
CA THR A 52 -12.95 -5.25 1.83
C THR A 52 -11.84 -6.26 2.08
N ALA A 53 -11.25 -6.80 1.01
CA ALA A 53 -10.10 -7.70 1.09
C ALA A 53 -8.88 -6.99 1.70
N GLY A 54 -8.57 -5.79 1.23
CA GLY A 54 -7.44 -5.04 1.76
C GLY A 54 -7.61 -4.64 3.24
N ASN A 55 -8.80 -4.23 3.66
CA ASN A 55 -9.08 -3.97 5.07
C ASN A 55 -8.93 -5.24 5.95
N ALA A 56 -9.28 -6.42 5.42
CA ALA A 56 -9.03 -7.68 6.11
C ALA A 56 -7.51 -7.94 6.25
N MET A 57 -6.72 -7.68 5.19
CA MET A 57 -5.25 -7.80 5.24
C MET A 57 -4.65 -6.81 6.24
N VAL A 58 -5.09 -5.56 6.27
CA VAL A 58 -4.69 -4.55 7.28
C VAL A 58 -4.90 -5.09 8.69
N SER A 59 -6.08 -5.64 8.97
CA SER A 59 -6.41 -6.20 10.28
C SER A 59 -5.52 -7.39 10.64
N MET A 60 -5.23 -8.26 9.68
CA MET A 60 -4.35 -9.43 9.88
C MET A 60 -2.91 -9.01 10.19
N LEU A 61 -2.35 -8.05 9.44
CA LEU A 61 -0.98 -7.56 9.67
C LEU A 61 -0.84 -6.87 11.03
N ARG A 62 -1.81 -6.04 11.41
CA ARG A 62 -1.84 -5.40 12.74
C ARG A 62 -1.98 -6.42 13.87
N SER A 63 -2.80 -7.46 13.66
CA SER A 63 -2.92 -8.56 14.63
C SER A 63 -1.62 -9.35 14.73
N ALA A 64 -0.96 -9.65 13.61
CA ALA A 64 0.34 -10.32 13.61
C ALA A 64 1.39 -9.49 14.37
N SER A 65 1.47 -8.19 14.12
CA SER A 65 2.36 -7.28 14.84
C SER A 65 2.07 -7.30 16.35
N SER A 66 0.81 -7.21 16.75
CA SER A 66 0.42 -7.27 18.17
C SER A 66 0.74 -8.61 18.84
N ASN A 67 0.85 -9.68 18.06
CA ASN A 67 1.23 -11.03 18.51
C ASN A 67 2.74 -11.31 18.43
N GLY A 68 3.57 -10.28 18.16
CA GLY A 68 5.02 -10.38 18.18
C GLY A 68 5.69 -10.61 16.82
N HIS A 69 4.93 -10.62 15.73
CA HIS A 69 5.46 -10.68 14.37
C HIS A 69 5.65 -9.27 13.82
N ARG A 70 6.80 -8.64 14.03
CA ARG A 70 7.07 -7.31 13.45
C ARG A 70 6.84 -7.34 11.95
N THR A 71 6.10 -6.35 11.44
CA THR A 71 5.72 -6.26 10.03
C THR A 71 6.46 -5.14 9.31
N ARG A 72 6.96 -5.41 8.11
CA ARG A 72 7.64 -4.46 7.24
C ARG A 72 7.05 -4.54 5.84
N ALA A 73 6.59 -3.42 5.31
CA ALA A 73 6.26 -3.30 3.90
C ALA A 73 7.49 -2.83 3.10
N HIS A 74 7.76 -3.48 1.98
CA HIS A 74 8.79 -3.07 1.02
C HIS A 74 8.15 -2.87 -0.36
N VAL A 75 8.01 -1.61 -0.77
CA VAL A 75 7.49 -1.24 -2.09
C VAL A 75 8.62 -1.26 -3.09
N VAL A 76 8.67 -2.29 -3.95
CA VAL A 76 9.76 -2.48 -4.91
C VAL A 76 9.47 -1.91 -6.29
N SER A 77 8.21 -1.69 -6.64
CA SER A 77 7.79 -1.11 -7.91
C SER A 77 6.62 -0.14 -7.73
N ILE A 78 5.49 -0.64 -7.27
CA ILE A 78 4.28 0.16 -7.07
C ILE A 78 3.45 -0.39 -5.92
N ALA A 79 2.93 0.52 -5.10
CA ALA A 79 1.85 0.26 -4.16
C ALA A 79 0.76 1.32 -4.40
N ALA A 80 -0.26 0.98 -5.17
CA ALA A 80 -1.33 1.92 -5.49
C ALA A 80 -2.65 1.54 -4.80
N SER A 81 -3.50 2.54 -4.55
CA SER A 81 -4.85 2.32 -4.02
C SER A 81 -4.82 1.46 -2.75
N MET A 82 -5.56 0.37 -2.71
CA MET A 82 -5.64 -0.50 -1.54
C MET A 82 -4.29 -1.14 -1.16
N ALA A 83 -3.36 -1.33 -2.11
CA ALA A 83 -2.00 -1.81 -1.81
C ALA A 83 -1.18 -0.79 -1.00
N SER A 84 -1.36 0.51 -1.24
CA SER A 84 -0.73 1.56 -0.43
C SER A 84 -1.30 1.62 0.99
N VAL A 85 -2.57 1.29 1.18
CA VAL A 85 -3.20 1.15 2.50
C VAL A 85 -2.60 -0.01 3.27
N VAL A 86 -2.42 -1.17 2.61
CA VAL A 86 -1.78 -2.35 3.20
C VAL A 86 -0.33 -2.03 3.58
N ALA A 87 0.41 -1.34 2.72
CA ALA A 87 1.78 -0.89 3.00
C ALA A 87 1.84 0.00 4.26
N CYS A 88 0.93 0.97 4.37
CA CYS A 88 0.84 1.87 5.52
C CYS A 88 0.40 1.18 6.83
N ALA A 89 -0.17 -0.03 6.76
CA ALA A 89 -0.60 -0.77 7.93
C ALA A 89 0.54 -1.51 8.65
N CYS A 90 1.67 -1.76 7.99
CA CYS A 90 2.84 -2.41 8.56
C CYS A 90 3.56 -1.50 9.57
N ASP A 91 4.35 -2.09 10.49
CA ASP A 91 5.14 -1.33 11.48
C ASP A 91 6.21 -0.46 10.81
N GLU A 92 6.85 -0.99 9.78
CA GLU A 92 7.84 -0.27 8.97
C GLU A 92 7.39 -0.18 7.51
N LEU A 93 7.75 0.92 6.86
CA LEU A 93 7.55 1.15 5.45
C LEU A 93 8.89 1.47 4.79
N VAL A 94 9.26 0.70 3.79
CA VAL A 94 10.42 0.93 2.94
C VAL A 94 9.93 1.08 1.50
N ILE A 95 10.44 2.08 0.79
CA ILE A 95 10.09 2.33 -0.61
C ILE A 95 11.39 2.44 -1.41
N ASP A 96 11.49 1.70 -2.51
CA ASP A 96 12.58 1.89 -3.45
C ASP A 96 12.50 3.28 -4.08
N SER A 97 13.65 3.94 -4.29
CA SER A 97 13.71 5.33 -4.78
C SER A 97 12.99 5.55 -6.12
N ASN A 98 12.94 4.52 -6.96
CA ASN A 98 12.26 4.50 -8.26
C ASN A 98 10.86 3.88 -8.23
N ALA A 99 10.37 3.44 -7.06
CA ALA A 99 9.04 2.90 -6.89
C ALA A 99 7.99 4.01 -6.73
N PHE A 100 6.72 3.64 -6.87
CA PHE A 100 5.60 4.56 -6.75
C PHE A 100 4.66 4.17 -5.62
N LEU A 101 4.15 5.15 -4.90
CA LEU A 101 2.99 5.03 -4.05
C LEU A 101 1.86 5.89 -4.63
N MET A 102 0.62 5.37 -4.69
CA MET A 102 -0.53 6.15 -5.14
C MET A 102 -1.68 6.02 -4.16
N VAL A 103 -2.26 7.15 -3.82
CA VAL A 103 -3.40 7.27 -2.94
C VAL A 103 -4.56 7.97 -3.63
N HIS A 104 -5.77 7.42 -3.52
CA HIS A 104 -6.97 7.99 -4.09
C HIS A 104 -8.22 7.60 -3.30
N LEU A 105 -9.35 8.24 -3.59
CA LEU A 105 -10.65 7.88 -3.01
C LEU A 105 -11.08 6.47 -3.45
N PRO A 106 -11.76 5.70 -2.58
CA PRO A 106 -12.40 4.46 -3.00
C PRO A 106 -13.46 4.76 -4.05
N TRP A 107 -13.60 3.86 -5.01
CA TRP A 107 -14.59 4.00 -6.08
C TRP A 107 -15.32 2.70 -6.32
N CYS A 108 -16.52 2.78 -6.89
CA CYS A 108 -17.29 1.63 -7.32
C CYS A 108 -18.09 1.94 -8.58
N THR A 109 -18.63 0.90 -9.20
CA THR A 109 -19.67 1.02 -10.23
C THR A 109 -21.00 0.69 -9.59
N VAL A 110 -21.99 1.58 -9.75
CA VAL A 110 -23.34 1.41 -9.21
C VAL A 110 -24.38 1.69 -10.26
N GLU A 111 -25.40 0.85 -10.31
CA GLU A 111 -26.58 1.03 -11.13
C GLU A 111 -27.84 1.00 -10.24
N GLY A 112 -28.77 1.91 -10.48
CA GLY A 112 -29.98 1.98 -9.69
C GLY A 112 -30.66 3.34 -9.73
N ASN A 113 -31.65 3.54 -8.87
CA ASN A 113 -32.32 4.82 -8.72
C ASN A 113 -31.48 5.79 -7.84
N TYR A 114 -31.92 7.04 -7.74
CA TYR A 114 -31.20 8.07 -6.98
C TYR A 114 -30.97 7.73 -5.50
N GLN A 115 -31.85 6.95 -4.87
CA GLN A 115 -31.69 6.51 -3.47
C GLN A 115 -30.55 5.49 -3.36
N THR A 116 -30.45 4.55 -4.31
CA THR A 116 -29.35 3.59 -4.39
C THR A 116 -28.01 4.31 -4.57
N MET A 117 -27.96 5.27 -5.49
CA MET A 117 -26.72 6.05 -5.73
C MET A 117 -26.28 6.85 -4.51
N ARG A 118 -27.21 7.50 -3.79
CA ARG A 118 -26.87 8.22 -2.55
C ARG A 118 -26.36 7.28 -1.47
N LYS A 119 -27.02 6.13 -1.26
CA LYS A 119 -26.60 5.15 -0.28
C LYS A 119 -25.20 4.63 -0.57
N GLU A 120 -24.86 4.41 -1.84
CA GLU A 120 -23.54 3.96 -2.23
C GLU A 120 -22.49 5.06 -2.01
N ALA A 121 -22.82 6.32 -2.32
CA ALA A 121 -21.94 7.46 -2.01
C ALA A 121 -21.67 7.55 -0.50
N ASP A 122 -22.69 7.43 0.36
CA ASP A 122 -22.52 7.40 1.82
C ASP A 122 -21.59 6.25 2.26
N THR A 123 -21.71 5.09 1.61
CA THR A 123 -20.85 3.92 1.87
C THR A 123 -19.40 4.20 1.49
N LEU A 124 -19.13 4.82 0.34
CA LEU A 124 -17.78 5.22 -0.07
C LEU A 124 -17.17 6.25 0.88
N GLU A 125 -17.97 7.16 1.43
CA GLU A 125 -17.50 8.09 2.47
C GLU A 125 -17.06 7.36 3.75
N LEU A 126 -17.76 6.28 4.15
CA LEU A 126 -17.34 5.46 5.30
C LEU A 126 -16.04 4.72 5.00
N PHE A 127 -15.87 4.16 3.81
CA PHE A 127 -14.59 3.60 3.39
C PHE A 127 -13.48 4.65 3.42
N THR A 128 -13.72 5.84 2.88
CA THR A 128 -12.75 6.94 2.90
C THR A 128 -12.25 7.25 4.31
N LYS A 129 -13.16 7.34 5.30
CA LYS A 129 -12.78 7.54 6.71
C LYS A 129 -11.89 6.42 7.25
N SER A 130 -12.19 5.17 6.87
CA SER A 130 -11.36 4.01 7.23
C SER A 130 -9.95 4.13 6.63
N LEU A 131 -9.84 4.47 5.34
CA LEU A 131 -8.56 4.64 4.66
C LEU A 131 -7.72 5.76 5.29
N VAL A 132 -8.32 6.93 5.55
CA VAL A 132 -7.65 8.06 6.22
C VAL A 132 -7.06 7.61 7.56
N SER A 133 -7.79 6.82 8.35
CA SER A 133 -7.30 6.32 9.64
C SER A 133 -6.07 5.42 9.52
N VAL A 134 -5.93 4.67 8.43
CA VAL A 134 -4.74 3.85 8.17
C VAL A 134 -3.60 4.71 7.67
N TYR A 135 -3.81 5.57 6.69
CA TYR A 135 -2.77 6.47 6.17
C TYR A 135 -2.15 7.36 7.25
N LYS A 136 -2.95 7.82 8.20
CA LYS A 136 -2.50 8.63 9.34
C LYS A 136 -1.43 7.93 10.20
N THR A 137 -1.30 6.61 10.12
CA THR A 137 -0.25 5.88 10.85
C THR A 137 1.14 6.07 10.23
N LYS A 138 1.21 6.48 8.97
CA LYS A 138 2.46 6.68 8.22
C LYS A 138 2.64 8.12 7.72
N PHE A 139 1.55 8.81 7.37
CA PHE A 139 1.65 10.22 6.99
C PHE A 139 1.64 11.11 8.25
N ASN A 140 2.62 11.99 8.37
CA ASN A 140 2.68 13.02 9.41
C ASN A 140 1.85 14.25 8.98
N LEU A 141 0.57 14.01 8.66
CA LEU A 141 -0.40 14.97 8.12
C LEU A 141 -1.71 14.89 8.89
N GLY A 142 -2.50 15.97 8.82
CA GLY A 142 -3.87 16.01 9.33
C GLY A 142 -4.86 15.25 8.45
N ASP A 143 -6.04 14.94 9.00
CA ASP A 143 -7.09 14.21 8.28
C ASP A 143 -7.52 14.93 6.99
N GLU A 144 -7.62 16.28 7.02
CA GLU A 144 -8.00 17.10 5.87
C GLU A 144 -6.94 17.09 4.76
N GLU A 145 -5.66 17.09 5.14
CA GLU A 145 -4.55 17.03 4.18
C GLU A 145 -4.51 15.67 3.49
N ILE A 146 -4.65 14.58 4.26
CA ILE A 146 -4.76 13.21 3.70
C ILE A 146 -5.98 13.10 2.78
N LEU A 147 -7.13 13.62 3.21
CA LEU A 147 -8.34 13.62 2.38
C LEU A 147 -8.12 14.38 1.07
N SER A 148 -7.45 15.54 1.11
CA SER A 148 -7.10 16.30 -0.09
C SER A 148 -6.21 15.50 -1.06
N MET A 149 -5.24 14.75 -0.53
CA MET A 149 -4.40 13.86 -1.35
C MET A 149 -5.22 12.75 -2.01
N LEU A 150 -6.17 12.15 -1.27
CA LEU A 150 -7.07 11.12 -1.82
C LEU A 150 -7.97 11.69 -2.93
N GLN A 151 -8.51 12.89 -2.74
CA GLN A 151 -9.36 13.58 -3.71
C GLN A 151 -8.61 13.95 -5.00
N SER A 152 -7.31 14.22 -4.88
CA SER A 152 -6.44 14.64 -6.00
C SER A 152 -5.78 13.47 -6.73
N GLU A 153 -6.03 12.22 -6.31
CA GLU A 153 -5.32 11.04 -6.82
C GLU A 153 -3.81 11.28 -6.85
N THR A 154 -3.21 11.30 -5.65
CA THR A 154 -1.81 11.72 -5.52
C THR A 154 -0.86 10.55 -5.79
N TRP A 155 0.05 10.78 -6.74
CA TRP A 155 1.17 9.90 -7.06
C TRP A 155 2.44 10.38 -6.38
N ILE A 156 3.15 9.50 -5.71
CA ILE A 156 4.36 9.79 -4.95
C ILE A 156 5.48 8.93 -5.48
N LEU A 157 6.55 9.54 -5.99
CA LEU A 157 7.77 8.82 -6.31
C LEU A 157 8.53 8.49 -5.02
N GLY A 158 9.13 7.31 -4.92
CA GLY A 158 9.80 6.85 -3.71
C GLY A 158 10.90 7.79 -3.23
N SER A 159 11.70 8.37 -4.14
CA SER A 159 12.71 9.39 -3.80
C SER A 159 12.14 10.62 -3.10
N ASP A 160 10.88 10.95 -3.35
CA ASP A 160 10.22 12.16 -2.84
C ASP A 160 9.27 11.89 -1.67
N ALA A 161 9.11 10.62 -1.27
CA ALA A 161 8.09 10.18 -0.32
C ALA A 161 8.07 10.98 0.98
N ASN A 162 9.24 11.28 1.54
CA ASN A 162 9.35 12.06 2.79
C ASN A 162 8.90 13.52 2.62
N THR A 163 8.94 14.09 1.41
CA THR A 163 8.47 15.47 1.15
C THR A 163 6.95 15.58 1.19
N TYR A 164 6.25 14.45 1.00
CA TYR A 164 4.81 14.34 1.18
C TYR A 164 4.39 14.02 2.63
N GLY A 165 5.34 14.10 3.57
CA GLY A 165 5.07 13.78 4.98
C GLY A 165 4.97 12.29 5.29
N LEU A 166 5.34 11.41 4.36
CA LEU A 166 5.32 9.97 4.55
C LEU A 166 6.52 9.53 5.40
N ASN A 167 6.25 8.89 6.52
CA ASN A 167 7.29 8.31 7.39
C ASN A 167 7.70 6.93 6.86
N CYS A 168 8.75 6.92 6.05
CA CYS A 168 9.31 5.72 5.44
C CYS A 168 10.82 5.80 5.32
N SER A 169 11.46 4.65 5.13
CA SER A 169 12.84 4.54 4.69
C SER A 169 12.88 4.45 3.16
N ILE A 170 13.78 5.21 2.53
CA ILE A 170 13.99 5.16 1.08
C ILE A 170 15.18 4.25 0.81
N ASN A 171 14.92 3.17 0.07
CA ASN A 171 15.97 2.26 -0.39
C ASN A 171 16.52 2.78 -1.73
N GLN A 172 17.80 3.16 -1.76
CA GLN A 172 18.43 3.63 -2.99
C GLN A 172 18.72 2.44 -3.91
N VAL A 173 18.12 2.46 -5.10
CA VAL A 173 18.38 1.44 -6.11
C VAL A 173 19.66 1.79 -6.83
N GLU A 174 20.70 0.92 -6.71
CA GLU A 174 22.00 1.12 -7.35
C GLU A 174 21.89 1.17 -8.88
N GLY A 175 21.69 2.30 -9.44
CA GLY A 175 21.58 2.54 -10.89
C GLY A 175 21.62 4.03 -11.21
N GLU A 176 21.03 4.86 -10.37
CA GLU A 176 20.99 6.32 -10.55
C GLU A 176 22.35 6.97 -10.34
N LEU A 177 23.17 6.47 -9.40
CA LEU A 177 24.53 6.99 -9.14
C LEU A 177 25.50 6.76 -10.31
N LYS A 178 25.37 5.67 -11.08
CA LYS A 178 26.21 5.42 -12.25
C LYS A 178 25.87 6.33 -13.43
N ILE A 179 24.60 6.69 -13.61
CA ILE A 179 24.17 7.59 -14.68
C ILE A 179 24.60 9.03 -14.39
N ALA A 180 24.46 9.50 -13.16
CA ALA A 180 24.94 10.82 -12.74
C ALA A 180 26.45 10.95 -12.88
N ALA A 181 27.24 9.95 -12.47
CA ALA A 181 28.68 9.92 -12.63
C ALA A 181 29.13 9.91 -14.10
N LEU A 182 28.41 9.15 -14.96
CA LEU A 182 28.67 9.10 -16.40
C LEU A 182 28.33 10.42 -17.11
N LEU A 183 27.32 11.16 -16.64
CA LEU A 183 26.93 12.46 -17.18
C LEU A 183 27.93 13.57 -16.76
N ASP A 184 28.49 13.49 -15.55
CA ASP A 184 29.55 14.42 -15.11
C ASP A 184 30.87 14.19 -15.85
N ASP A 185 31.26 12.94 -16.07
CA ASP A 185 32.45 12.60 -16.89
C ASP A 185 32.30 13.02 -18.36
N ALA A 186 31.09 13.04 -18.90
CA ALA A 186 30.81 13.48 -20.27
C ALA A 186 30.85 15.01 -20.43
N LYS A 187 30.68 15.78 -19.34
CA LYS A 187 30.77 17.25 -19.37
C LYS A 187 32.20 17.78 -19.19
N CYS A 188 33.16 16.92 -18.82
CA CYS A 188 34.59 17.27 -18.62
C CYS A 188 35.48 16.97 -19.82
N LYS A 189 34.89 16.63 -20.97
CA LYS A 189 35.58 16.47 -22.27
C LYS A 189 35.01 17.46 -23.29
#